data_80412d17ee2204575152267e8b4768bb
#
_entry.id   80412d17ee2204575152267e8b4768bb
#
_cell.length_a   1.000
_cell.length_b   1.000
_cell.length_c   1.000
_cell.angle_alpha   90.00
_cell.angle_beta   90.00
_cell.angle_gamma   90.00
#
_symmetry.space_group_name_H-M   'P 1'
#
loop_
_entity.id
_entity.type
_entity.pdbx_description
1 polymer ?
#
loop_
_entity_poly.entity_id
_entity_poly.type
_entity_poly.pdbx_seq_one_letter_code
_entity_poly.pdbx_strand_id
1 'polypeptide(L)'
;MKKSEISIYQLSLRVFTPEGTLRAAEKMLPMLADLGPKYIQLVALTKADDNEDRTYWSNRQIASGTNNPKNSYRMKDYFHVDEEYGTDEDFRDFVKAAHKLGLKIILDLVYLHCGPEAVFMREHPDFIQRDADGKIKLTGDWAFPRFDYSNDEVREYLWSNMVYWVREFDVDGFRCDVGDAVPLDFWREGVRRAREVKNDLVMINEGKDVSYLDVFDINYFYDGCFDAVQVAEGNLTAAAFRAKWDACRNTLPAGRQMLHFTDNHDVASDNGEDRIEKVIGTAGVDALLILDFMLDGVPFVFNGYEVADELKHNMFSNRFFGRDPAINWANIFCEKGQKRYALLKKLYHLRSEQDALKTTELNWMENTAAAQTCLTKYADQVISFYRPADEKSLFVLVNMTKEPAVFEVEDVPEMARLMQPILQFNVSWICENGKMKVQMLGFGYLAAEY
;
A
#
# COMPACT_ATOMS: atom_id res chain seq x y z
N MET A 1 -8.49 16.05 -10.60
CA MET A 1 -8.51 15.63 -9.19
C MET A 1 -7.23 16.12 -8.54
N LYS A 2 -7.27 16.65 -7.34
CA LYS A 2 -6.05 16.97 -6.61
C LYS A 2 -5.41 15.63 -6.16
N LYS A 3 -4.14 15.40 -6.47
CA LYS A 3 -3.43 14.14 -6.13
C LYS A 3 -3.35 13.88 -4.62
N SER A 4 -3.61 14.89 -3.80
CA SER A 4 -3.67 14.81 -2.34
C SER A 4 -4.88 14.04 -1.78
N GLU A 5 -5.85 13.68 -2.62
CA GLU A 5 -7.07 12.96 -2.21
C GLU A 5 -6.96 11.44 -2.43
N ILE A 6 -5.77 10.94 -2.76
CA ILE A 6 -5.56 9.52 -3.02
C ILE A 6 -5.46 8.77 -1.70
N SER A 7 -6.24 7.72 -1.58
CA SER A 7 -6.16 6.70 -0.54
C SER A 7 -6.44 5.34 -1.17
N ILE A 8 -5.68 4.32 -0.80
CA ILE A 8 -5.67 3.05 -1.51
C ILE A 8 -6.05 1.91 -0.58
N TYR A 9 -6.91 1.02 -1.08
CA TYR A 9 -7.18 -0.28 -0.49
C TYR A 9 -6.68 -1.35 -1.46
N GLN A 10 -5.67 -2.13 -1.04
CA GLN A 10 -5.16 -3.25 -1.84
C GLN A 10 -6.00 -4.49 -1.62
N LEU A 11 -6.46 -5.08 -2.71
CA LEU A 11 -7.31 -6.24 -2.74
C LEU A 11 -6.62 -7.41 -3.44
N SER A 12 -6.31 -8.45 -2.67
CA SER A 12 -5.85 -9.75 -3.19
C SER A 12 -7.04 -10.70 -3.30
N LEU A 13 -7.45 -11.00 -4.52
CA LEU A 13 -8.62 -11.86 -4.78
C LEU A 13 -8.50 -13.25 -4.14
N ARG A 14 -7.28 -13.83 -4.13
CA ARG A 14 -7.03 -15.18 -3.59
C ARG A 14 -7.48 -15.36 -2.15
N VAL A 15 -7.44 -14.29 -1.35
CA VAL A 15 -7.72 -14.33 0.09
C VAL A 15 -8.91 -13.50 0.50
N PHE A 16 -9.40 -12.61 -0.37
CA PHE A 16 -10.46 -11.66 -0.05
C PHE A 16 -11.79 -12.33 0.27
N THR A 17 -12.18 -13.32 -0.54
CA THR A 17 -13.39 -14.12 -0.29
C THR A 17 -13.08 -15.62 -0.32
N PRO A 18 -13.95 -16.46 0.24
CA PRO A 18 -13.84 -17.90 0.12
C PRO A 18 -13.75 -18.39 -1.32
N GLU A 19 -14.42 -17.80 -2.23
CA GLU A 19 -14.39 -18.17 -3.65
C GLU A 19 -13.13 -17.67 -4.37
N GLY A 20 -12.52 -16.57 -3.91
CA GLY A 20 -11.34 -15.95 -4.51
C GLY A 20 -11.58 -15.48 -5.95
N THR A 21 -12.78 -14.97 -6.26
CA THR A 21 -13.19 -14.57 -7.61
C THR A 21 -13.68 -13.14 -7.69
N LEU A 22 -13.62 -12.54 -8.87
CA LEU A 22 -14.15 -11.20 -9.16
C LEU A 22 -15.64 -11.09 -8.82
N ARG A 23 -16.44 -12.11 -9.18
CA ARG A 23 -17.88 -12.14 -8.86
C ARG A 23 -18.17 -12.14 -7.35
N ALA A 24 -17.35 -12.80 -6.57
CA ALA A 24 -17.50 -12.81 -5.13
C ALA A 24 -17.04 -11.47 -4.53
N ALA A 25 -15.92 -10.92 -5.01
CA ALA A 25 -15.42 -9.63 -4.59
C ALA A 25 -16.37 -8.47 -4.95
N GLU A 26 -17.04 -8.54 -6.11
CA GLU A 26 -18.04 -7.54 -6.54
C GLU A 26 -19.16 -7.37 -5.50
N LYS A 27 -19.61 -8.46 -4.87
CA LYS A 27 -20.63 -8.42 -3.82
C LYS A 27 -20.18 -7.67 -2.56
N MET A 28 -18.87 -7.55 -2.35
CA MET A 28 -18.26 -6.82 -1.23
C MET A 28 -17.98 -5.33 -1.53
N LEU A 29 -18.10 -4.90 -2.79
CA LEU A 29 -17.88 -3.50 -3.18
C LEU A 29 -18.72 -2.48 -2.38
N PRO A 30 -20.01 -2.74 -2.05
CA PRO A 30 -20.77 -1.82 -1.20
C PRO A 30 -20.16 -1.61 0.19
N MET A 31 -19.57 -2.66 0.78
CA MET A 31 -18.85 -2.55 2.06
C MET A 31 -17.57 -1.72 1.91
N LEU A 32 -16.80 -1.93 0.84
CA LEU A 32 -15.61 -1.13 0.56
C LEU A 32 -15.94 0.33 0.28
N ALA A 33 -17.05 0.60 -0.42
CA ALA A 33 -17.53 1.98 -0.63
C ALA A 33 -17.94 2.64 0.69
N ASP A 34 -18.60 1.89 1.59
CA ASP A 34 -18.94 2.36 2.94
C ASP A 34 -17.69 2.60 3.80
N LEU A 35 -16.65 1.78 3.64
CA LEU A 35 -15.36 1.96 4.32
C LEU A 35 -14.66 3.25 3.88
N GLY A 36 -14.70 3.59 2.58
CA GLY A 36 -14.35 4.89 2.05
C GLY A 36 -13.01 5.08 1.32
N PRO A 37 -12.26 4.04 0.91
CA PRO A 37 -11.09 4.24 0.07
C PRO A 37 -11.47 4.91 -1.27
N LYS A 38 -10.56 5.68 -1.83
CA LYS A 38 -10.77 6.28 -3.15
C LYS A 38 -10.46 5.30 -4.27
N TYR A 39 -9.42 4.50 -4.08
CA TYR A 39 -8.95 3.53 -5.06
C TYR A 39 -8.89 2.12 -4.46
N ILE A 40 -9.28 1.14 -5.26
CA ILE A 40 -8.98 -0.27 -5.03
C ILE A 40 -7.84 -0.65 -5.96
N GLN A 41 -6.71 -1.05 -5.40
CA GLN A 41 -5.61 -1.65 -6.15
C GLN A 41 -5.77 -3.16 -6.13
N LEU A 42 -5.97 -3.75 -7.29
CA LEU A 42 -5.99 -5.20 -7.44
C LEU A 42 -4.56 -5.74 -7.55
N VAL A 43 -4.25 -6.76 -6.76
CA VAL A 43 -3.04 -7.59 -6.97
C VAL A 43 -3.13 -8.23 -8.35
N ALA A 44 -1.99 -8.49 -9.01
CA ALA A 44 -1.93 -8.99 -10.38
C ALA A 44 -2.95 -10.11 -10.65
N LEU A 45 -3.82 -9.89 -11.62
CA LEU A 45 -4.95 -10.77 -11.97
C LEU A 45 -4.93 -11.26 -13.42
N THR A 46 -3.94 -10.83 -14.20
CA THR A 46 -3.73 -11.31 -15.56
C THR A 46 -3.32 -12.78 -15.56
N LYS A 47 -3.56 -13.47 -16.68
CA LYS A 47 -3.37 -14.91 -16.78
C LYS A 47 -1.96 -15.33 -16.41
N ALA A 48 -1.84 -16.09 -15.32
CA ALA A 48 -0.59 -16.60 -14.80
C ALA A 48 -0.12 -17.84 -15.60
N ASP A 49 1.20 -17.97 -15.69
CA ASP A 49 1.83 -19.16 -16.27
C ASP A 49 1.70 -20.34 -15.31
N ASP A 50 1.29 -21.47 -15.82
CA ASP A 50 1.02 -22.71 -15.09
C ASP A 50 2.11 -23.80 -15.30
N ASN A 51 3.29 -23.40 -15.82
CA ASN A 51 4.41 -24.30 -15.99
C ASN A 51 4.87 -24.89 -14.65
N GLU A 52 4.96 -26.24 -14.59
CA GLU A 52 5.31 -26.99 -13.37
C GLU A 52 6.83 -27.11 -13.15
N ASP A 53 7.65 -26.69 -14.11
CA ASP A 53 9.11 -26.72 -13.97
C ASP A 53 9.56 -25.71 -12.90
N ARG A 54 10.03 -26.26 -11.77
CA ARG A 54 10.46 -25.47 -10.61
C ARG A 54 11.71 -24.61 -10.86
N THR A 55 12.41 -24.79 -11.97
CA THR A 55 13.50 -23.87 -12.37
C THR A 55 12.98 -22.47 -12.71
N TYR A 56 11.68 -22.34 -12.99
CA TYR A 56 10.96 -21.09 -13.21
C TYR A 56 10.06 -20.69 -12.04
N TRP A 57 10.28 -21.25 -10.85
CA TRP A 57 9.57 -20.84 -9.64
C TRP A 57 10.46 -19.93 -8.81
N SER A 58 9.90 -18.86 -8.27
CA SER A 58 10.63 -17.97 -7.37
C SER A 58 11.05 -18.70 -6.07
N ASN A 59 12.14 -18.27 -5.47
CA ASN A 59 12.60 -18.80 -4.19
C ASN A 59 11.50 -18.70 -3.12
N ARG A 60 10.74 -17.61 -3.10
CA ARG A 60 9.59 -17.41 -2.18
C ARG A 60 8.47 -18.42 -2.44
N GLN A 61 8.14 -18.68 -3.72
CA GLN A 61 7.12 -19.68 -4.09
C GLN A 61 7.55 -21.08 -3.63
N ILE A 62 8.81 -21.45 -3.81
CA ILE A 62 9.35 -22.74 -3.34
C ILE A 62 9.32 -22.80 -1.80
N ALA A 63 9.77 -21.75 -1.13
CA ALA A 63 9.81 -21.67 0.34
C ALA A 63 8.41 -21.69 0.98
N SER A 64 7.38 -21.23 0.28
CA SER A 64 5.99 -21.28 0.77
C SER A 64 5.43 -22.68 0.92
N GLY A 65 6.09 -23.69 0.34
CA GLY A 65 5.64 -25.08 0.38
C GLY A 65 4.44 -25.39 -0.51
N THR A 66 3.97 -24.43 -1.31
CA THR A 66 2.85 -24.65 -2.24
C THR A 66 3.20 -25.63 -3.35
N ASN A 67 2.20 -26.33 -3.84
CA ASN A 67 2.26 -27.09 -5.10
C ASN A 67 1.52 -26.38 -6.24
N ASN A 68 1.06 -25.16 -6.03
CA ASN A 68 0.42 -24.37 -7.08
C ASN A 68 1.48 -23.89 -8.09
N PRO A 69 1.40 -24.28 -9.36
CA PRO A 69 2.33 -23.76 -10.36
C PRO A 69 2.08 -22.28 -10.70
N LYS A 70 0.84 -21.78 -10.51
CA LYS A 70 0.47 -20.41 -10.84
C LYS A 70 0.98 -19.43 -9.81
N ASN A 71 1.94 -18.59 -10.22
CA ASN A 71 2.32 -17.38 -9.51
C ASN A 71 1.68 -16.18 -10.24
N SER A 72 0.91 -15.36 -9.54
CA SER A 72 0.20 -14.21 -10.13
C SER A 72 1.14 -13.15 -10.72
N TYR A 73 2.44 -13.21 -10.43
CA TYR A 73 3.47 -12.35 -11.03
C TYR A 73 4.29 -13.05 -12.13
N ARG A 74 3.92 -14.25 -12.55
CA ARG A 74 4.54 -14.99 -13.65
C ARG A 74 3.54 -15.09 -14.81
N MET A 75 3.52 -14.05 -15.66
CA MET A 75 2.49 -13.87 -16.69
C MET A 75 2.62 -14.86 -17.84
N LYS A 76 1.50 -15.51 -18.22
CA LYS A 76 1.34 -16.27 -19.45
C LYS A 76 0.71 -15.42 -20.56
N ASP A 77 -0.33 -14.65 -20.20
CA ASP A 77 -1.04 -13.78 -21.14
C ASP A 77 -1.31 -12.41 -20.47
N TYR A 78 -0.94 -11.36 -21.15
CA TYR A 78 -1.06 -10.00 -20.68
C TYR A 78 -2.41 -9.34 -20.97
N PHE A 79 -3.22 -9.95 -21.87
CA PHE A 79 -4.45 -9.38 -22.40
C PHE A 79 -5.73 -10.02 -21.83
N HIS A 80 -5.60 -11.04 -20.98
CA HIS A 80 -6.74 -11.75 -20.41
C HIS A 80 -6.62 -11.90 -18.89
N VAL A 81 -7.77 -11.87 -18.23
CA VAL A 81 -7.89 -12.22 -16.81
C VAL A 81 -7.62 -13.71 -16.62
N ASP A 82 -6.94 -14.07 -15.51
CA ASP A 82 -6.76 -15.48 -15.16
C ASP A 82 -8.11 -16.12 -14.82
N GLU A 83 -8.38 -17.30 -15.40
CA GLU A 83 -9.59 -18.08 -15.15
C GLU A 83 -9.78 -18.47 -13.68
N GLU A 84 -8.72 -18.40 -12.86
CA GLU A 84 -8.80 -18.53 -11.42
C GLU A 84 -9.71 -17.45 -10.82
N TYR A 85 -9.68 -16.24 -11.34
CA TYR A 85 -10.45 -15.10 -10.84
C TYR A 85 -11.77 -14.90 -11.55
N GLY A 86 -11.92 -15.42 -12.77
CA GLY A 86 -13.11 -15.28 -13.60
C GLY A 86 -12.79 -15.02 -15.06
N THR A 87 -13.64 -14.28 -15.73
CA THR A 87 -13.52 -13.92 -17.16
C THR A 87 -13.23 -12.43 -17.33
N ASP A 88 -12.85 -12.03 -18.54
CA ASP A 88 -12.71 -10.60 -18.90
C ASP A 88 -14.03 -9.84 -18.69
N GLU A 89 -15.19 -10.48 -18.93
CA GLU A 89 -16.50 -9.87 -18.66
C GLU A 89 -16.75 -9.70 -17.16
N ASP A 90 -16.34 -10.66 -16.32
CA ASP A 90 -16.42 -10.52 -14.86
C ASP A 90 -15.59 -9.32 -14.36
N PHE A 91 -14.43 -9.09 -14.97
CA PHE A 91 -13.60 -7.92 -14.63
C PHE A 91 -14.24 -6.60 -15.10
N ARG A 92 -14.80 -6.59 -16.32
CA ARG A 92 -15.52 -5.42 -16.84
C ARG A 92 -16.72 -5.05 -15.96
N ASP A 93 -17.48 -6.05 -15.50
CA ASP A 93 -18.61 -5.87 -14.61
C ASP A 93 -18.15 -5.35 -13.22
N PHE A 94 -17.06 -5.93 -12.69
CA PHE A 94 -16.46 -5.48 -11.43
C PHE A 94 -16.06 -3.99 -11.48
N VAL A 95 -15.36 -3.56 -12.54
CA VAL A 95 -14.95 -2.15 -12.71
C VAL A 95 -16.18 -1.25 -12.81
N LYS A 96 -17.17 -1.61 -13.62
CA LYS A 96 -18.43 -0.85 -13.72
C LYS A 96 -19.17 -0.75 -12.40
N ALA A 97 -19.21 -1.85 -11.61
CA ALA A 97 -19.84 -1.86 -10.30
C ALA A 97 -19.08 -0.96 -9.30
N ALA A 98 -17.76 -1.01 -9.32
CA ALA A 98 -16.91 -0.13 -8.51
C ALA A 98 -17.15 1.35 -8.85
N HIS A 99 -17.16 1.72 -10.13
CA HIS A 99 -17.40 3.09 -10.58
C HIS A 99 -18.80 3.62 -10.16
N LYS A 100 -19.85 2.78 -10.23
CA LYS A 100 -21.18 3.15 -9.74
C LYS A 100 -21.21 3.50 -8.26
N LEU A 101 -20.29 2.97 -7.49
CA LEU A 101 -20.13 3.23 -6.05
C LEU A 101 -19.11 4.35 -5.76
N GLY A 102 -18.53 4.97 -6.80
CA GLY A 102 -17.53 6.04 -6.66
C GLY A 102 -16.11 5.54 -6.35
N LEU A 103 -15.88 4.23 -6.41
CA LEU A 103 -14.58 3.59 -6.27
C LEU A 103 -13.84 3.59 -7.61
N LYS A 104 -12.53 3.78 -7.58
CA LYS A 104 -11.64 3.73 -8.74
C LYS A 104 -10.75 2.49 -8.69
N ILE A 105 -10.35 1.98 -9.85
CA ILE A 105 -9.61 0.72 -9.96
C ILE A 105 -8.18 0.97 -10.47
N ILE A 106 -7.19 0.49 -9.70
CA ILE A 106 -5.79 0.42 -10.10
C ILE A 106 -5.45 -1.04 -10.39
N LEU A 107 -4.88 -1.29 -11.57
CA LEU A 107 -4.43 -2.62 -11.99
C LEU A 107 -2.91 -2.75 -11.79
N ASP A 108 -2.45 -3.93 -11.38
CA ASP A 108 -1.04 -4.26 -11.27
C ASP A 108 -0.46 -4.68 -12.63
N LEU A 109 0.59 -4.03 -13.09
CA LEU A 109 1.29 -4.34 -14.35
C LEU A 109 2.66 -4.95 -14.06
N VAL A 110 2.91 -6.13 -14.61
CA VAL A 110 4.15 -6.90 -14.42
C VAL A 110 4.93 -6.88 -15.74
N TYR A 111 5.77 -5.86 -15.94
CA TYR A 111 6.46 -5.64 -17.21
C TYR A 111 7.97 -5.91 -17.18
N LEU A 112 8.55 -6.31 -16.05
CA LEU A 112 9.95 -6.69 -15.98
C LEU A 112 10.20 -8.06 -16.61
N HIS A 113 9.27 -8.99 -16.49
CA HIS A 113 9.43 -10.40 -16.80
C HIS A 113 8.09 -11.05 -17.18
N CYS A 114 8.17 -12.30 -17.67
CA CYS A 114 7.02 -13.12 -18.01
C CYS A 114 7.18 -14.57 -17.52
N GLY A 115 6.22 -15.43 -17.81
CA GLY A 115 6.35 -16.88 -17.66
C GLY A 115 7.11 -17.52 -18.82
N PRO A 116 7.67 -18.73 -18.63
CA PRO A 116 8.36 -19.46 -19.68
C PRO A 116 7.44 -19.92 -20.83
N GLU A 117 6.14 -19.98 -20.58
CA GLU A 117 5.11 -20.34 -21.59
C GLU A 117 4.24 -19.13 -21.97
N ALA A 118 4.79 -17.91 -21.89
CA ALA A 118 4.06 -16.73 -22.32
C ALA A 118 3.63 -16.89 -23.78
N VAL A 119 2.39 -16.48 -24.09
CA VAL A 119 1.74 -16.76 -25.38
C VAL A 119 2.54 -16.27 -26.58
N PHE A 120 3.31 -15.20 -26.45
CA PHE A 120 4.17 -14.66 -27.49
C PHE A 120 5.49 -15.44 -27.70
N MET A 121 5.93 -16.26 -26.73
CA MET A 121 7.24 -16.91 -26.74
C MET A 121 7.51 -17.76 -27.98
N ARG A 122 6.45 -18.32 -28.58
CA ARG A 122 6.56 -19.16 -29.77
C ARG A 122 6.84 -18.34 -31.04
N GLU A 123 6.20 -17.18 -31.16
CA GLU A 123 6.27 -16.34 -32.36
C GLU A 123 7.36 -15.28 -32.22
N HIS A 124 7.60 -14.81 -30.99
CA HIS A 124 8.56 -13.76 -30.64
C HIS A 124 9.50 -14.21 -29.51
N PRO A 125 10.36 -15.25 -29.75
CA PRO A 125 11.33 -15.70 -28.74
C PRO A 125 12.42 -14.65 -28.45
N ASP A 126 12.55 -13.65 -29.29
CA ASP A 126 13.44 -12.51 -29.22
C ASP A 126 12.93 -11.40 -28.28
N PHE A 127 11.69 -11.49 -27.75
CA PHE A 127 11.19 -10.59 -26.73
C PHE A 127 11.91 -10.77 -25.39
N ILE A 128 12.62 -11.89 -25.22
CA ILE A 128 13.25 -12.29 -23.96
C ILE A 128 14.77 -12.24 -24.09
N GLN A 129 15.40 -11.64 -23.09
CA GLN A 129 16.86 -11.58 -23.00
C GLN A 129 17.46 -12.98 -22.95
N ARG A 130 18.58 -13.14 -23.70
CA ARG A 130 19.38 -14.35 -23.69
C ARG A 130 20.83 -14.01 -23.33
N ASP A 131 21.51 -14.98 -22.71
CA ASP A 131 22.94 -14.90 -22.47
C ASP A 131 23.76 -15.21 -23.74
N ALA A 132 25.08 -15.15 -23.61
CA ALA A 132 25.99 -15.41 -24.73
C ALA A 132 25.86 -16.83 -25.32
N ASP A 133 25.37 -17.79 -24.53
CA ASP A 133 25.16 -19.18 -24.93
C ASP A 133 23.74 -19.41 -25.51
N GLY A 134 22.93 -18.35 -25.63
CA GLY A 134 21.56 -18.39 -26.13
C GLY A 134 20.52 -18.87 -25.13
N LYS A 135 20.88 -19.06 -23.85
CA LYS A 135 19.94 -19.45 -22.79
C LYS A 135 19.14 -18.25 -22.32
N ILE A 136 17.88 -18.50 -21.92
CA ILE A 136 17.01 -17.49 -21.34
C ILE A 136 17.65 -16.88 -20.09
N LYS A 137 17.72 -15.55 -20.05
CA LYS A 137 18.19 -14.81 -18.88
C LYS A 137 17.05 -14.64 -17.89
N LEU A 138 17.25 -15.13 -16.66
CA LEU A 138 16.26 -15.08 -15.59
C LEU A 138 16.50 -13.88 -14.65
N THR A 139 15.45 -13.51 -13.91
CA THR A 139 15.43 -12.37 -12.96
C THR A 139 15.90 -12.77 -11.57
N GLY A 140 17.12 -13.30 -11.42
CA GLY A 140 17.66 -13.63 -10.09
C GLY A 140 16.71 -14.54 -9.27
N ASP A 141 16.37 -14.14 -8.04
CA ASP A 141 15.57 -14.94 -7.09
C ASP A 141 14.12 -15.20 -7.53
N TRP A 142 13.60 -14.42 -8.46
CA TRP A 142 12.27 -14.68 -9.04
C TRP A 142 12.29 -15.78 -10.08
N ALA A 143 13.45 -16.03 -10.72
CA ALA A 143 13.67 -17.07 -11.72
C ALA A 143 12.72 -16.97 -12.94
N PHE A 144 12.31 -15.77 -13.35
CA PHE A 144 11.41 -15.53 -14.47
C PHE A 144 12.17 -15.01 -15.70
N PRO A 145 11.76 -15.38 -16.94
CA PRO A 145 12.32 -14.83 -18.17
C PRO A 145 12.17 -13.30 -18.24
N ARG A 146 13.29 -12.59 -18.48
CA ARG A 146 13.34 -11.13 -18.49
C ARG A 146 13.12 -10.58 -19.89
N PHE A 147 12.28 -9.55 -20.04
CA PHE A 147 12.07 -8.86 -21.30
C PHE A 147 13.34 -8.16 -21.82
N ASP A 148 13.50 -8.16 -23.15
CA ASP A 148 14.55 -7.41 -23.84
C ASP A 148 14.03 -6.07 -24.34
N TYR A 149 14.20 -5.03 -23.54
CA TYR A 149 13.79 -3.67 -23.88
C TYR A 149 14.62 -3.00 -24.98
N SER A 150 15.67 -3.64 -25.52
CA SER A 150 16.34 -3.20 -26.74
C SER A 150 15.56 -3.55 -28.02
N ASN A 151 14.57 -4.45 -27.92
CA ASN A 151 13.67 -4.81 -28.99
C ASN A 151 12.44 -3.89 -29.00
N ASP A 152 12.23 -3.16 -30.10
CA ASP A 152 11.10 -2.22 -30.23
C ASP A 152 9.74 -2.94 -30.29
N GLU A 153 9.66 -4.17 -30.77
CA GLU A 153 8.42 -4.92 -30.88
C GLU A 153 7.90 -5.34 -29.49
N VAL A 154 8.78 -5.69 -28.53
CA VAL A 154 8.34 -5.95 -27.16
C VAL A 154 7.83 -4.69 -26.48
N ARG A 155 8.46 -3.55 -26.75
CA ARG A 155 7.97 -2.26 -26.26
C ARG A 155 6.57 -1.97 -26.78
N GLU A 156 6.35 -2.13 -28.08
CA GLU A 156 5.05 -1.90 -28.72
C GLU A 156 3.97 -2.87 -28.19
N TYR A 157 4.32 -4.14 -27.99
CA TYR A 157 3.45 -5.14 -27.40
C TYR A 157 2.97 -4.72 -26.01
N LEU A 158 3.88 -4.31 -25.13
CA LEU A 158 3.55 -3.90 -23.76
C LEU A 158 2.86 -2.54 -23.70
N TRP A 159 3.18 -1.58 -24.57
CA TRP A 159 2.45 -0.32 -24.70
C TRP A 159 1.01 -0.54 -25.18
N SER A 160 0.81 -1.43 -26.14
CA SER A 160 -0.54 -1.80 -26.61
C SER A 160 -1.36 -2.44 -25.49
N ASN A 161 -0.71 -3.26 -24.65
CA ASN A 161 -1.34 -3.86 -23.48
C ASN A 161 -1.76 -2.81 -22.43
N MET A 162 -0.91 -1.83 -22.12
CA MET A 162 -1.27 -0.74 -21.20
C MET A 162 -2.50 0.04 -21.71
N VAL A 163 -2.52 0.38 -23.00
CA VAL A 163 -3.64 1.07 -23.65
C VAL A 163 -4.90 0.20 -23.66
N TYR A 164 -4.74 -1.12 -23.87
CA TYR A 164 -5.85 -2.09 -23.88
C TYR A 164 -6.61 -2.09 -22.57
N TRP A 165 -5.93 -2.19 -21.42
CA TRP A 165 -6.59 -2.21 -20.11
C TRP A 165 -7.38 -0.93 -19.84
N VAL A 166 -6.87 0.23 -20.25
CA VAL A 166 -7.60 1.51 -20.12
C VAL A 166 -8.83 1.53 -21.03
N ARG A 167 -8.67 1.13 -22.30
CA ARG A 167 -9.73 1.23 -23.30
C ARG A 167 -10.86 0.24 -23.09
N GLU A 168 -10.51 -1.04 -22.80
CA GLU A 168 -11.49 -2.12 -22.73
C GLU A 168 -12.15 -2.26 -21.37
N PHE A 169 -11.46 -1.86 -20.30
CA PHE A 169 -11.94 -2.04 -18.93
C PHE A 169 -12.12 -0.74 -18.15
N ASP A 170 -11.71 0.39 -18.69
CA ASP A 170 -11.84 1.71 -18.05
C ASP A 170 -11.14 1.80 -16.68
N VAL A 171 -9.99 1.10 -16.50
CA VAL A 171 -9.20 1.21 -15.27
C VAL A 171 -8.72 2.65 -15.02
N ASP A 172 -8.51 3.03 -13.76
CA ASP A 172 -8.20 4.39 -13.35
C ASP A 172 -6.72 4.63 -13.05
N GLY A 173 -5.91 3.60 -13.20
CA GLY A 173 -4.48 3.71 -12.97
C GLY A 173 -3.77 2.38 -12.95
N PHE A 174 -2.47 2.45 -12.75
CA PHE A 174 -1.61 1.28 -12.69
C PHE A 174 -0.63 1.37 -11.52
N ARG A 175 -0.41 0.25 -10.86
CA ARG A 175 0.77 -0.02 -10.05
C ARG A 175 1.73 -0.84 -10.91
N CYS A 176 2.94 -0.37 -11.07
CA CYS A 176 3.92 -1.00 -11.95
C CYS A 176 4.93 -1.78 -11.10
N ASP A 177 4.83 -3.11 -11.21
CA ASP A 177 5.68 -4.07 -10.50
C ASP A 177 7.15 -3.84 -10.81
N VAL A 178 7.97 -3.70 -9.76
CA VAL A 178 9.41 -3.43 -9.82
C VAL A 178 9.76 -2.37 -10.89
N GLY A 179 9.00 -1.27 -10.90
CA GLY A 179 9.03 -0.29 -11.98
C GLY A 179 10.40 0.34 -12.23
N ASP A 180 11.25 0.49 -11.19
CA ASP A 180 12.64 0.99 -11.31
C ASP A 180 13.56 0.06 -12.12
N ALA A 181 13.18 -1.20 -12.31
CA ALA A 181 13.96 -2.16 -13.10
C ALA A 181 13.57 -2.20 -14.59
N VAL A 182 12.52 -1.47 -14.97
CA VAL A 182 12.06 -1.28 -16.35
C VAL A 182 12.53 0.09 -16.84
N PRO A 183 13.03 0.26 -18.09
CA PRO A 183 13.57 1.53 -18.54
C PRO A 183 12.60 2.71 -18.43
N LEU A 184 13.07 3.85 -17.92
CA LEU A 184 12.24 5.05 -17.72
C LEU A 184 11.65 5.60 -19.03
N ASP A 185 12.40 5.54 -20.14
CA ASP A 185 11.92 5.97 -21.47
C ASP A 185 10.76 5.08 -21.96
N PHE A 186 10.77 3.79 -21.67
CA PHE A 186 9.64 2.90 -21.92
C PHE A 186 8.39 3.36 -21.16
N TRP A 187 8.51 3.65 -19.87
CA TRP A 187 7.38 4.14 -19.07
C TRP A 187 6.86 5.49 -19.59
N ARG A 188 7.77 6.39 -19.98
CA ARG A 188 7.37 7.71 -20.49
C ARG A 188 6.44 7.60 -21.70
N GLU A 189 6.79 6.76 -22.67
CA GLU A 189 5.96 6.56 -23.85
C GLU A 189 4.67 5.80 -23.53
N GLY A 190 4.72 4.71 -22.76
CA GLY A 190 3.53 3.94 -22.39
C GLY A 190 2.50 4.77 -21.64
N VAL A 191 2.94 5.51 -20.62
CA VAL A 191 2.05 6.39 -19.83
C VAL A 191 1.48 7.53 -20.69
N ARG A 192 2.27 8.09 -21.59
CA ARG A 192 1.78 9.10 -22.55
C ARG A 192 0.62 8.55 -23.38
N ARG A 193 0.78 7.36 -23.98
CA ARG A 193 -0.25 6.68 -24.79
C ARG A 193 -1.49 6.33 -23.98
N ALA A 194 -1.32 5.80 -22.77
CA ALA A 194 -2.44 5.49 -21.90
C ALA A 194 -3.22 6.74 -21.49
N ARG A 195 -2.53 7.85 -21.20
CA ARG A 195 -3.15 9.13 -20.85
C ARG A 195 -3.84 9.83 -22.03
N GLU A 196 -3.53 9.48 -23.26
CA GLU A 196 -4.32 9.92 -24.44
C GLU A 196 -5.71 9.28 -24.46
N VAL A 197 -5.88 8.10 -23.88
CA VAL A 197 -7.18 7.45 -23.73
C VAL A 197 -7.92 7.98 -22.48
N LYS A 198 -7.23 8.08 -21.36
CA LYS A 198 -7.78 8.54 -20.08
C LYS A 198 -6.72 9.38 -19.34
N ASN A 199 -6.91 10.69 -19.33
CA ASN A 199 -5.87 11.64 -18.92
C ASN A 199 -5.58 11.69 -17.41
N ASP A 200 -6.52 11.23 -16.58
CA ASP A 200 -6.44 11.28 -15.11
C ASP A 200 -5.97 9.97 -14.46
N LEU A 201 -5.27 9.11 -15.22
CA LEU A 201 -4.69 7.88 -14.70
C LEU A 201 -3.69 8.16 -13.58
N VAL A 202 -3.81 7.41 -12.49
CA VAL A 202 -2.85 7.38 -11.40
C VAL A 202 -1.78 6.33 -11.68
N MET A 203 -0.52 6.76 -11.65
CA MET A 203 0.63 5.89 -11.91
C MET A 203 1.46 5.71 -10.65
N ILE A 204 1.54 4.48 -10.17
CA ILE A 204 2.29 4.10 -8.97
C ILE A 204 3.49 3.25 -9.40
N ASN A 205 4.67 3.69 -9.02
CA ASN A 205 5.90 2.95 -9.20
C ASN A 205 6.19 2.11 -7.96
N GLU A 206 6.25 0.81 -8.09
CA GLU A 206 6.89 -0.01 -7.07
C GLU A 206 8.40 0.13 -7.18
N GLY A 207 8.89 1.20 -6.60
CA GLY A 207 10.28 1.61 -6.65
C GLY A 207 10.50 2.85 -5.79
N LYS A 208 11.76 3.24 -5.66
CA LYS A 208 12.17 4.40 -4.86
C LYS A 208 13.02 5.41 -5.63
N ASP A 209 13.41 5.10 -6.84
CA ASP A 209 14.20 6.02 -7.66
C ASP A 209 13.38 7.26 -8.01
N VAL A 210 13.83 8.40 -7.49
CA VAL A 210 13.15 9.69 -7.66
C VAL A 210 13.06 10.13 -9.12
N SER A 211 13.98 9.69 -9.98
CA SER A 211 13.96 10.00 -11.41
C SER A 211 12.71 9.46 -12.13
N TYR A 212 12.12 8.37 -11.61
CA TYR A 212 10.88 7.80 -12.15
C TYR A 212 9.66 8.67 -11.88
N LEU A 213 9.72 9.58 -10.90
CA LEU A 213 8.66 10.55 -10.63
C LEU A 213 8.49 11.61 -11.73
N ASP A 214 9.36 11.66 -12.75
CA ASP A 214 9.10 12.39 -13.98
C ASP A 214 7.84 11.86 -14.70
N VAL A 215 7.57 10.57 -14.55
CA VAL A 215 6.49 9.84 -15.23
C VAL A 215 5.40 9.40 -14.25
N PHE A 216 5.81 8.83 -13.12
CA PHE A 216 4.93 8.32 -12.10
C PHE A 216 4.45 9.44 -11.16
N ASP A 217 3.30 9.23 -10.55
CA ASP A 217 2.72 10.15 -9.57
C ASP A 217 3.17 9.83 -8.15
N ILE A 218 3.46 8.56 -7.88
CA ILE A 218 3.72 8.01 -6.56
C ILE A 218 4.84 6.97 -6.66
N ASN A 219 5.84 7.08 -5.77
CA ASN A 219 6.82 6.02 -5.48
C ASN A 219 6.49 5.35 -4.14
N TYR A 220 6.98 4.15 -3.91
CA TYR A 220 6.91 3.49 -2.62
C TYR A 220 7.93 4.08 -1.64
N PHE A 221 7.53 4.20 -0.38
CA PHE A 221 8.44 4.54 0.72
C PHE A 221 9.18 3.29 1.21
N TYR A 222 9.96 2.64 0.33
CA TYR A 222 10.65 1.40 0.68
C TYR A 222 11.70 1.54 1.78
N ASP A 223 12.37 2.68 1.87
CA ASP A 223 13.45 2.87 2.85
C ASP A 223 12.96 2.88 4.29
N GLY A 224 11.66 3.01 4.53
CA GLY A 224 11.10 3.06 5.87
C GLY A 224 9.67 2.52 6.03
N CYS A 225 9.10 1.85 5.01
CA CYS A 225 7.73 1.32 5.10
C CYS A 225 7.55 0.31 6.24
N PHE A 226 8.61 -0.44 6.59
CA PHE A 226 8.58 -1.39 7.70
C PHE A 226 9.08 -0.78 9.03
N ASP A 227 9.66 0.40 9.00
CA ASP A 227 10.28 1.03 10.17
C ASP A 227 9.25 1.36 11.25
N ALA A 228 8.03 1.73 10.88
CA ALA A 228 6.97 1.96 11.84
C ALA A 228 6.67 0.71 12.68
N VAL A 229 6.65 -0.46 12.04
CA VAL A 229 6.50 -1.75 12.74
C VAL A 229 7.71 -2.05 13.60
N GLN A 230 8.93 -1.79 13.10
CA GLN A 230 10.17 -1.97 13.87
C GLN A 230 10.22 -1.06 15.11
N VAL A 231 9.64 0.14 15.05
CA VAL A 231 9.47 1.00 16.24
C VAL A 231 8.48 0.36 17.22
N ALA A 232 7.35 -0.16 16.72
CA ALA A 232 6.34 -0.82 17.56
C ALA A 232 6.88 -2.06 18.29
N GLU A 233 7.78 -2.79 17.66
CA GLU A 233 8.49 -3.93 18.24
C GLU A 233 9.64 -3.53 19.17
N GLY A 234 10.07 -2.27 19.16
CA GLY A 234 11.18 -1.76 19.97
C GLY A 234 12.56 -1.98 19.34
N ASN A 235 12.64 -2.31 18.06
CA ASN A 235 13.88 -2.52 17.31
C ASN A 235 14.43 -1.23 16.70
N LEU A 236 13.59 -0.20 16.57
CA LEU A 236 13.92 1.11 16.03
C LEU A 236 13.31 2.21 16.91
N THR A 237 13.81 3.44 16.79
CA THR A 237 13.23 4.59 17.48
C THR A 237 12.31 5.41 16.58
N ALA A 238 11.32 6.07 17.16
CA ALA A 238 10.44 7.02 16.45
C ALA A 238 11.25 8.15 15.78
N ALA A 239 12.34 8.60 16.42
CA ALA A 239 13.24 9.59 15.84
C ALA A 239 13.95 9.08 14.57
N ALA A 240 14.35 7.81 14.55
CA ALA A 240 14.97 7.20 13.37
C ALA A 240 13.95 7.05 12.22
N PHE A 241 12.72 6.66 12.52
CA PHE A 241 11.63 6.63 11.53
C PHE A 241 11.40 8.04 10.94
N ARG A 242 11.27 9.07 11.79
CA ARG A 242 11.12 10.46 11.37
C ARG A 242 12.26 10.91 10.45
N ALA A 243 13.51 10.61 10.81
CA ALA A 243 14.67 10.99 10.00
C ALA A 243 14.64 10.37 8.60
N LYS A 244 14.24 9.10 8.48
CA LYS A 244 14.06 8.44 7.17
C LYS A 244 12.89 9.04 6.38
N TRP A 245 11.77 9.33 7.07
CA TRP A 245 10.63 10.01 6.46
C TRP A 245 11.05 11.32 5.82
N ASP A 246 11.75 12.18 6.56
CA ASP A 246 12.25 13.47 6.07
C ASP A 246 13.26 13.30 4.94
N ALA A 247 14.16 12.34 5.04
CA ALA A 247 15.13 12.06 3.98
C ALA A 247 14.46 11.74 2.64
N CYS A 248 13.44 10.88 2.65
CA CYS A 248 12.67 10.54 1.44
C CYS A 248 11.81 11.73 0.97
N ARG A 249 11.04 12.32 1.88
CA ARG A 249 10.14 13.44 1.59
C ARG A 249 10.85 14.63 0.92
N ASN A 250 12.04 14.99 1.41
CA ASN A 250 12.79 16.11 0.90
C ASN A 250 13.37 15.90 -0.51
N THR A 251 13.34 14.68 -1.03
CA THR A 251 13.75 14.37 -2.41
C THR A 251 12.61 14.45 -3.42
N LEU A 252 11.35 14.51 -2.94
CA LEU A 252 10.19 14.44 -3.83
C LEU A 252 10.02 15.71 -4.66
N PRO A 253 9.84 15.60 -5.99
CA PRO A 253 9.45 16.74 -6.81
C PRO A 253 8.07 17.27 -6.41
N ALA A 254 7.83 18.55 -6.68
CA ALA A 254 6.56 19.20 -6.37
C ALA A 254 5.36 18.44 -6.98
N GLY A 255 4.36 18.16 -6.15
CA GLY A 255 3.14 17.43 -6.55
C GLY A 255 3.30 15.94 -6.71
N ARG A 256 4.45 15.37 -6.35
CA ARG A 256 4.68 13.93 -6.25
C ARG A 256 4.54 13.47 -4.81
N GLN A 257 4.22 12.19 -4.64
CA GLN A 257 3.96 11.62 -3.32
C GLN A 257 4.70 10.29 -3.15
N MET A 258 4.83 9.87 -1.90
CA MET A 258 5.24 8.51 -1.56
C MET A 258 4.03 7.75 -0.98
N LEU A 259 3.96 6.47 -1.31
CA LEU A 259 3.00 5.53 -0.76
C LEU A 259 3.64 4.85 0.44
N HIS A 260 2.92 4.80 1.53
CA HIS A 260 3.37 4.16 2.76
C HIS A 260 2.32 3.21 3.30
N PHE A 261 2.79 2.15 3.92
CA PHE A 261 1.96 1.06 4.43
C PHE A 261 2.67 0.34 5.58
N THR A 262 1.91 -0.38 6.36
CA THR A 262 2.43 -1.30 7.38
C THR A 262 2.39 -2.74 6.93
N ASP A 263 1.59 -3.06 5.91
CA ASP A 263 1.40 -4.40 5.36
C ASP A 263 0.93 -4.32 3.90
N ASN A 264 1.26 -5.32 3.10
CA ASN A 264 0.77 -5.52 1.74
C ASN A 264 0.75 -7.02 1.40
N HIS A 265 0.40 -7.37 0.17
CA HIS A 265 0.33 -8.75 -0.28
C HIS A 265 1.67 -9.52 -0.20
N ASP A 266 2.81 -8.82 -0.28
CA ASP A 266 4.13 -9.41 -0.13
C ASP A 266 4.45 -9.69 1.34
N VAL A 267 4.29 -8.68 2.20
CA VAL A 267 4.56 -8.77 3.64
C VAL A 267 3.67 -9.81 4.30
N ALA A 268 2.37 -9.78 3.99
CA ALA A 268 1.40 -10.73 4.52
C ALA A 268 1.71 -12.19 4.12
N SER A 269 2.55 -12.38 3.10
CA SER A 269 2.90 -13.69 2.55
C SER A 269 4.31 -14.16 2.92
N ASP A 270 5.15 -13.27 3.46
CA ASP A 270 6.55 -13.59 3.66
C ASP A 270 6.81 -14.50 4.85
N ASN A 271 7.64 -15.49 4.61
CA ASN A 271 8.54 -16.22 5.52
C ASN A 271 7.97 -16.86 6.78
N GLY A 272 6.71 -17.23 6.82
CA GLY A 272 6.20 -17.94 7.98
C GLY A 272 5.92 -17.03 9.18
N GLU A 273 6.07 -15.73 9.04
CA GLU A 273 5.76 -14.78 10.09
C GLU A 273 4.25 -14.56 10.26
N ASP A 274 3.85 -14.24 11.47
CA ASP A 274 2.47 -13.88 11.78
C ASP A 274 2.14 -12.49 11.16
N ARG A 275 0.88 -12.23 10.85
CA ARG A 275 0.45 -10.89 10.46
C ARG A 275 0.74 -9.87 11.57
N ILE A 276 0.95 -8.63 11.18
CA ILE A 276 1.27 -7.51 12.09
C ILE A 276 0.23 -7.37 13.20
N GLU A 277 -1.05 -7.63 12.90
CA GLU A 277 -2.13 -7.64 13.89
C GLU A 277 -1.85 -8.60 15.06
N LYS A 278 -1.23 -9.74 14.80
CA LYS A 278 -0.84 -10.70 15.83
C LYS A 278 0.48 -10.32 16.53
N VAL A 279 1.39 -9.68 15.80
CA VAL A 279 2.72 -9.31 16.30
C VAL A 279 2.67 -8.16 17.29
N ILE A 280 2.02 -7.05 16.93
CA ILE A 280 1.96 -5.84 17.76
C ILE A 280 0.59 -5.61 18.41
N GLY A 281 -0.39 -6.46 18.10
CA GLY A 281 -1.75 -6.40 18.64
C GLY A 281 -2.60 -5.27 18.04
N THR A 282 -3.91 -5.35 18.31
CA THR A 282 -4.90 -4.42 17.73
C THR A 282 -4.60 -2.95 18.03
N ALA A 283 -4.20 -2.63 19.25
CA ALA A 283 -3.87 -1.25 19.63
C ALA A 283 -2.62 -0.72 18.90
N GLY A 284 -1.62 -1.59 18.69
CA GLY A 284 -0.43 -1.23 17.92
C GLY A 284 -0.76 -0.94 16.46
N VAL A 285 -1.53 -1.80 15.82
CA VAL A 285 -1.97 -1.57 14.43
C VAL A 285 -2.85 -0.33 14.32
N ASP A 286 -3.76 -0.08 15.27
CA ASP A 286 -4.58 1.14 15.29
C ASP A 286 -3.68 2.40 15.33
N ALA A 287 -2.67 2.42 16.19
CA ALA A 287 -1.73 3.56 16.30
C ALA A 287 -0.95 3.78 14.99
N LEU A 288 -0.48 2.71 14.33
CA LEU A 288 0.21 2.82 13.05
C LEU A 288 -0.73 3.27 11.92
N LEU A 289 -1.98 2.83 11.90
CA LEU A 289 -2.98 3.32 10.94
C LEU A 289 -3.27 4.81 11.15
N ILE A 290 -3.34 5.29 12.40
CA ILE A 290 -3.45 6.73 12.68
C ILE A 290 -2.26 7.47 12.08
N LEU A 291 -1.04 6.97 12.30
CA LEU A 291 0.16 7.56 11.73
C LEU A 291 0.11 7.62 10.21
N ASP A 292 -0.19 6.50 9.55
CA ASP A 292 -0.26 6.40 8.08
C ASP A 292 -1.28 7.37 7.47
N PHE A 293 -2.43 7.52 8.09
CA PHE A 293 -3.47 8.42 7.57
C PHE A 293 -3.24 9.90 7.88
N MET A 294 -2.50 10.21 8.93
CA MET A 294 -2.25 11.60 9.35
C MET A 294 -0.96 12.18 8.76
N LEU A 295 -0.01 11.35 8.34
CA LEU A 295 1.19 11.80 7.63
C LEU A 295 0.84 12.36 6.23
N ASP A 296 1.78 13.08 5.63
CA ASP A 296 1.72 13.42 4.20
C ASP A 296 2.04 12.17 3.34
N GLY A 297 1.66 12.19 2.06
CA GLY A 297 1.78 11.02 1.18
C GLY A 297 0.45 10.27 1.03
N VAL A 298 0.52 9.03 0.57
CA VAL A 298 -0.64 8.20 0.22
C VAL A 298 -0.77 7.04 1.18
N PRO A 299 -1.80 7.02 2.04
CA PRO A 299 -2.07 5.88 2.91
C PRO A 299 -2.57 4.69 2.09
N PHE A 300 -2.09 3.52 2.48
CA PHE A 300 -2.37 2.28 1.80
C PHE A 300 -2.75 1.19 2.82
N VAL A 301 -3.86 0.53 2.60
CA VAL A 301 -4.40 -0.50 3.51
C VAL A 301 -4.54 -1.81 2.75
N PHE A 302 -3.94 -2.87 3.25
CA PHE A 302 -4.10 -4.21 2.72
C PHE A 302 -5.38 -4.86 3.25
N ASN A 303 -6.04 -5.68 2.43
CA ASN A 303 -7.27 -6.36 2.81
C ASN A 303 -7.14 -7.22 4.07
N GLY A 304 -8.18 -7.19 4.91
CA GLY A 304 -8.24 -7.85 6.21
C GLY A 304 -7.97 -6.91 7.40
N TYR A 305 -7.31 -5.76 7.16
CA TYR A 305 -7.12 -4.76 8.23
C TYR A 305 -8.44 -4.25 8.79
N GLU A 306 -9.45 -4.07 7.93
CA GLU A 306 -10.76 -3.53 8.29
C GLU A 306 -11.54 -4.40 9.29
N VAL A 307 -11.13 -5.64 9.45
CA VAL A 307 -11.73 -6.57 10.42
C VAL A 307 -10.72 -7.09 11.46
N ALA A 308 -9.55 -6.44 11.56
CA ALA A 308 -8.46 -6.86 12.44
C ALA A 308 -8.14 -8.35 12.27
N ASP A 309 -7.91 -8.77 11.02
CA ASP A 309 -7.61 -10.15 10.67
C ASP A 309 -6.19 -10.53 11.06
N GLU A 310 -6.04 -11.61 11.81
CA GLU A 310 -4.76 -12.13 12.30
C GLU A 310 -4.24 -13.30 11.44
N LEU A 311 -5.04 -13.76 10.46
CA LEU A 311 -4.70 -14.93 9.68
C LEU A 311 -3.60 -14.59 8.67
N LYS A 312 -2.58 -15.44 8.66
CA LYS A 312 -1.52 -15.37 7.66
C LYS A 312 -2.08 -15.72 6.28
N HIS A 313 -1.67 -14.97 5.30
CA HIS A 313 -2.01 -15.21 3.91
C HIS A 313 -0.78 -15.66 3.12
N ASN A 314 -0.99 -16.48 2.08
CA ASN A 314 0.04 -16.91 1.17
C ASN A 314 -0.37 -16.57 -0.26
N MET A 315 0.34 -15.65 -0.90
CA MET A 315 0.04 -15.23 -2.27
C MET A 315 0.23 -16.35 -3.31
N PHE A 316 0.95 -17.42 -2.94
CA PHE A 316 1.25 -18.54 -3.85
C PHE A 316 0.25 -19.68 -3.74
N SER A 317 -0.53 -19.78 -2.68
CA SER A 317 -1.62 -20.75 -2.56
C SER A 317 -2.93 -20.20 -3.14
N ASN A 318 -3.83 -21.10 -3.50
CA ASN A 318 -5.18 -20.73 -3.93
C ASN A 318 -6.18 -21.83 -3.58
N ARG A 319 -7.47 -21.64 -3.90
CA ARG A 319 -8.54 -22.61 -3.58
C ARG A 319 -8.36 -24.00 -4.17
N PHE A 320 -7.48 -24.18 -5.15
CA PHE A 320 -7.22 -25.46 -5.81
C PHE A 320 -5.98 -26.16 -5.22
N PHE A 321 -5.04 -25.42 -4.66
CA PHE A 321 -3.72 -25.90 -4.24
C PHE A 321 -3.40 -25.49 -2.80
N GLY A 322 -3.97 -26.19 -1.82
CA GLY A 322 -3.58 -26.06 -0.42
C GLY A 322 -3.81 -24.66 0.15
N ARG A 323 -5.01 -24.18 -0.02
CA ARG A 323 -5.42 -22.86 0.38
C ARG A 323 -5.15 -22.52 1.84
N ASP A 324 -4.51 -21.41 2.08
CA ASP A 324 -4.59 -20.72 3.35
C ASP A 324 -6.00 -20.12 3.55
N PRO A 325 -6.42 -19.93 4.80
CA PRO A 325 -7.74 -19.38 5.06
C PRO A 325 -7.89 -18.00 4.40
N ALA A 326 -9.05 -17.74 3.84
CA ALA A 326 -9.47 -16.39 3.48
C ALA A 326 -9.55 -15.52 4.74
N ILE A 327 -9.65 -14.21 4.54
CA ILE A 327 -9.90 -13.25 5.62
C ILE A 327 -11.01 -13.75 6.53
N ASN A 328 -10.80 -13.69 7.82
CA ASN A 328 -11.83 -14.02 8.79
C ASN A 328 -12.87 -12.91 8.92
N TRP A 329 -13.76 -12.81 7.95
CA TRP A 329 -14.85 -11.83 7.94
C TRP A 329 -15.77 -11.91 9.15
N ALA A 330 -15.81 -13.05 9.87
CA ALA A 330 -16.59 -13.18 11.10
C ALA A 330 -16.12 -12.21 12.19
N ASN A 331 -14.91 -11.69 12.12
CA ASN A 331 -14.43 -10.66 13.05
C ASN A 331 -15.28 -9.39 13.03
N ILE A 332 -16.02 -9.10 11.94
CA ILE A 332 -16.96 -7.95 11.90
C ILE A 332 -18.06 -8.04 12.97
N PHE A 333 -18.36 -9.24 13.45
CA PHE A 333 -19.33 -9.48 14.54
C PHE A 333 -18.69 -9.43 15.94
N CYS A 334 -17.36 -9.31 16.01
CA CYS A 334 -16.63 -9.17 17.27
C CYS A 334 -16.28 -7.70 17.54
N GLU A 335 -16.13 -7.36 18.82
CA GLU A 335 -15.82 -5.99 19.26
C GLU A 335 -14.56 -5.42 18.56
N LYS A 336 -13.48 -6.21 18.45
CA LYS A 336 -12.23 -5.77 17.80
C LYS A 336 -12.44 -5.41 16.33
N GLY A 337 -13.13 -6.25 15.57
CA GLY A 337 -13.38 -5.99 14.15
C GLY A 337 -14.31 -4.81 13.91
N GLN A 338 -15.36 -4.67 14.72
CA GLN A 338 -16.27 -3.51 14.67
C GLN A 338 -15.54 -2.20 14.96
N LYS A 339 -14.69 -2.17 15.99
CA LYS A 339 -13.88 -0.99 16.33
C LYS A 339 -12.91 -0.63 15.21
N ARG A 340 -12.21 -1.63 14.64
CA ARG A 340 -11.27 -1.42 13.54
C ARG A 340 -11.98 -0.91 12.28
N TYR A 341 -13.10 -1.51 11.91
CA TYR A 341 -13.91 -1.05 10.77
C TYR A 341 -14.34 0.41 10.95
N ALA A 342 -14.88 0.74 12.13
CA ALA A 342 -15.29 2.11 12.44
C ALA A 342 -14.11 3.10 12.43
N LEU A 343 -12.94 2.68 12.93
CA LEU A 343 -11.73 3.49 12.90
C LEU A 343 -11.27 3.76 11.45
N LEU A 344 -11.13 2.73 10.63
CA LEU A 344 -10.70 2.87 9.24
C LEU A 344 -11.69 3.72 8.42
N LYS A 345 -12.99 3.48 8.58
CA LYS A 345 -14.03 4.30 7.95
C LYS A 345 -13.87 5.78 8.32
N LYS A 346 -13.61 6.07 9.59
CA LYS A 346 -13.36 7.44 10.05
C LYS A 346 -12.07 8.01 9.47
N LEU A 347 -11.00 7.22 9.37
CA LEU A 347 -9.73 7.65 8.80
C LEU A 347 -9.85 7.99 7.30
N TYR A 348 -10.51 7.14 6.51
CA TYR A 348 -10.78 7.43 5.10
C TYR A 348 -11.64 8.69 4.93
N HIS A 349 -12.67 8.85 5.76
CA HIS A 349 -13.51 10.05 5.75
C HIS A 349 -12.71 11.32 6.08
N LEU A 350 -11.91 11.29 7.14
CA LEU A 350 -11.02 12.42 7.49
C LEU A 350 -10.06 12.74 6.34
N ARG A 351 -9.46 11.73 5.70
CA ARG A 351 -8.55 11.93 4.57
C ARG A 351 -9.23 12.60 3.38
N SER A 352 -10.51 12.36 3.16
CA SER A 352 -11.28 12.96 2.07
C SER A 352 -11.78 14.37 2.37
N GLU A 353 -12.03 14.71 3.63
CA GLU A 353 -12.69 15.96 4.01
C GLU A 353 -11.78 17.00 4.64
N GLN A 354 -10.77 16.57 5.43
CA GLN A 354 -9.88 17.48 6.14
C GLN A 354 -8.86 18.14 5.20
N ASP A 355 -8.93 19.45 5.05
CA ASP A 355 -8.04 20.20 4.17
C ASP A 355 -6.58 20.08 4.60
N ALA A 356 -6.31 20.01 5.89
CA ALA A 356 -4.98 19.76 6.44
C ALA A 356 -4.36 18.44 5.90
N LEU A 357 -5.16 17.41 5.63
CA LEU A 357 -4.70 16.13 5.09
C LEU A 357 -4.58 16.11 3.56
N LYS A 358 -5.12 17.13 2.88
CA LYS A 358 -5.03 17.27 1.43
C LYS A 358 -3.79 18.04 0.95
N THR A 359 -2.94 18.49 1.86
CA THR A 359 -1.68 19.17 1.56
C THR A 359 -0.50 18.24 1.79
N THR A 360 0.69 18.63 1.33
CA THR A 360 1.95 17.97 1.67
C THR A 360 2.66 18.68 2.84
N GLU A 361 2.05 19.71 3.43
CA GLU A 361 2.63 20.43 4.55
C GLU A 361 2.52 19.61 5.83
N LEU A 362 3.65 19.40 6.47
CA LEU A 362 3.77 18.69 7.74
C LEU A 362 4.92 19.33 8.52
N ASN A 363 4.63 19.69 9.75
CA ASN A 363 5.61 20.31 10.65
C ASN A 363 5.75 19.43 11.90
N TRP A 364 6.94 18.85 12.05
CA TRP A 364 7.27 18.10 13.25
C TRP A 364 7.31 19.02 14.46
N MET A 365 6.81 18.54 15.57
CA MET A 365 6.93 19.21 16.84
C MET A 365 8.01 18.53 17.68
N GLU A 366 8.80 19.34 18.40
CA GLU A 366 9.80 18.80 19.30
C GLU A 366 9.14 18.49 20.65
N ASN A 367 9.35 17.27 21.09
CA ASN A 367 8.95 16.84 22.41
C ASN A 367 10.10 17.12 23.38
N THR A 368 9.81 17.75 24.50
CA THR A 368 10.78 18.01 25.53
C THR A 368 10.44 17.28 26.81
N ALA A 369 11.40 17.15 27.67
CA ALA A 369 11.20 16.50 28.95
C ALA A 369 10.29 17.33 29.87
N ALA A 370 9.25 16.72 30.40
CA ALA A 370 8.37 17.31 31.42
C ALA A 370 9.12 17.67 32.73
N ALA A 371 10.29 17.13 32.95
CA ALA A 371 11.26 17.46 33.96
C ALA A 371 12.59 16.77 33.63
N GLN A 372 13.71 17.28 34.11
CA GLN A 372 15.06 16.75 33.82
C GLN A 372 15.30 15.25 34.09
N THR A 373 14.32 14.53 34.54
CA THR A 373 14.43 13.12 34.97
C THR A 373 13.73 12.08 34.07
N CYS A 374 12.95 12.49 33.06
CA CYS A 374 12.13 11.54 32.26
C CYS A 374 12.43 11.52 30.75
N LEU A 375 13.57 11.37 30.37
CA LEU A 375 14.14 12.25 29.46
C LEU A 375 14.46 11.84 28.06
N THR A 376 14.71 10.62 27.76
CA THR A 376 15.15 10.20 26.43
C THR A 376 14.16 9.27 25.74
N LYS A 377 13.32 8.59 26.49
CA LYS A 377 12.45 7.54 25.96
C LYS A 377 11.30 8.04 25.07
N TYR A 378 10.70 9.19 25.38
CA TYR A 378 9.56 9.67 24.59
C TYR A 378 9.95 10.08 23.16
N ALA A 379 11.14 10.64 22.93
CA ALA A 379 11.65 10.92 21.60
C ALA A 379 11.87 9.63 20.78
N ASP A 380 12.14 8.53 21.48
CA ASP A 380 12.29 7.21 20.87
C ASP A 380 10.94 6.52 20.59
N GLN A 381 9.87 6.99 21.21
CA GLN A 381 8.57 6.33 21.24
C GLN A 381 7.46 7.13 20.56
N VAL A 382 7.47 8.47 20.68
CA VAL A 382 6.35 9.33 20.31
C VAL A 382 6.69 10.23 19.14
N ILE A 383 5.83 10.24 18.15
CA ILE A 383 5.82 11.20 17.04
C ILE A 383 4.77 12.26 17.32
N SER A 384 5.19 13.53 17.17
CA SER A 384 4.35 14.71 17.33
C SER A 384 4.51 15.62 16.12
N PHE A 385 3.39 16.01 15.53
CA PHE A 385 3.40 16.94 14.38
C PHE A 385 2.10 17.69 14.27
N TYR A 386 2.10 18.75 13.46
CA TYR A 386 0.89 19.39 13.02
C TYR A 386 0.83 19.51 11.50
N ARG A 387 -0.38 19.50 10.98
CA ARG A 387 -0.72 19.69 9.59
C ARG A 387 -1.45 21.03 9.46
N PRO A 388 -0.82 22.07 8.90
CA PRO A 388 -1.46 23.38 8.76
C PRO A 388 -2.53 23.35 7.66
N ALA A 389 -3.58 24.15 7.86
CA ALA A 389 -4.60 24.45 6.85
C ALA A 389 -5.22 25.83 7.12
N ASP A 390 -5.90 26.38 6.13
CA ASP A 390 -6.47 27.73 6.22
C ASP A 390 -7.61 27.82 7.26
N GLU A 391 -8.45 26.75 7.35
CA GLU A 391 -9.60 26.76 8.25
C GLU A 391 -9.35 25.96 9.52
N LYS A 392 -8.90 24.71 9.38
CA LYS A 392 -8.73 23.78 10.48
C LYS A 392 -7.42 23.01 10.31
N SER A 393 -6.47 23.34 11.13
CA SER A 393 -5.22 22.59 11.23
C SER A 393 -5.41 21.33 12.09
N LEU A 394 -4.54 20.35 11.93
CA LEU A 394 -4.54 19.14 12.74
C LEU A 394 -3.28 19.06 13.59
N PHE A 395 -3.46 18.75 14.85
CA PHE A 395 -2.39 18.38 15.78
C PHE A 395 -2.45 16.86 16.01
N VAL A 396 -1.32 16.19 15.92
CA VAL A 396 -1.24 14.72 15.99
C VAL A 396 -0.14 14.28 16.94
N LEU A 397 -0.48 13.36 17.83
CA LEU A 397 0.45 12.64 18.70
C LEU A 397 0.22 11.13 18.52
N VAL A 398 1.29 10.36 18.35
CA VAL A 398 1.23 8.90 18.28
C VAL A 398 2.37 8.31 19.11
N ASN A 399 2.03 7.56 20.15
CA ASN A 399 2.97 6.66 20.81
C ASN A 399 3.05 5.36 20.00
N MET A 400 4.16 5.17 19.32
CA MET A 400 4.36 4.03 18.41
C MET A 400 4.73 2.74 19.14
N THR A 401 4.88 2.76 20.48
CA THR A 401 5.35 1.61 21.26
C THR A 401 4.34 1.20 22.33
N LYS A 402 4.51 -0.01 22.87
CA LYS A 402 3.71 -0.51 24.00
C LYS A 402 4.02 0.16 25.35
N GLU A 403 5.12 0.91 25.44
CA GLU A 403 5.56 1.54 26.69
C GLU A 403 4.87 2.89 26.90
N PRO A 404 4.53 3.25 28.16
CA PRO A 404 3.95 4.55 28.43
C PRO A 404 4.99 5.67 28.27
N ALA A 405 4.51 6.87 27.92
CA ALA A 405 5.33 8.05 27.77
C ALA A 405 4.71 9.24 28.53
N VAL A 406 5.56 10.04 29.20
CA VAL A 406 5.20 11.31 29.83
C VAL A 406 6.15 12.37 29.33
N PHE A 407 5.63 13.44 28.72
CA PHE A 407 6.46 14.47 28.08
C PHE A 407 5.72 15.81 28.01
N GLU A 408 6.44 16.86 27.61
CA GLU A 408 5.86 18.14 27.26
C GLU A 408 6.07 18.40 25.76
N VAL A 409 5.07 18.99 25.12
CA VAL A 409 5.19 19.56 23.78
C VAL A 409 5.34 21.07 23.97
N GLU A 410 6.43 21.62 23.47
CA GLU A 410 6.71 23.08 23.52
C GLU A 410 6.11 23.76 22.27
N ASP A 411 5.98 25.09 22.38
CA ASP A 411 5.46 25.94 21.30
C ASP A 411 4.11 25.49 20.74
N VAL A 412 3.30 24.91 21.62
CA VAL A 412 1.93 24.55 21.26
C VAL A 412 1.17 25.83 20.95
N PRO A 413 0.59 25.99 19.77
CA PRO A 413 -0.17 27.19 19.42
C PRO A 413 -1.20 27.53 20.48
N GLU A 414 -1.41 28.83 20.75
CA GLU A 414 -2.36 29.28 21.78
C GLU A 414 -3.76 28.68 21.57
N MET A 415 -4.11 28.38 20.31
CA MET A 415 -5.33 27.68 19.91
C MET A 415 -5.39 26.21 20.36
N ALA A 416 -4.27 25.58 20.68
CA ALA A 416 -4.27 24.21 21.21
C ALA A 416 -5.00 24.05 22.56
N ARG A 417 -5.22 25.16 23.26
CA ARG A 417 -6.12 25.19 24.45
C ARG A 417 -7.58 24.91 24.10
N LEU A 418 -7.94 25.14 22.84
CA LEU A 418 -9.29 24.95 22.30
C LEU A 418 -9.39 23.71 21.41
N MET A 419 -8.34 22.88 21.37
CA MET A 419 -8.31 21.66 20.58
C MET A 419 -9.51 20.78 20.84
N GLN A 420 -10.14 20.35 19.77
CA GLN A 420 -11.21 19.34 19.81
C GLN A 420 -10.68 18.00 19.30
N PRO A 421 -10.57 16.99 20.17
CA PRO A 421 -10.16 15.67 19.72
C PRO A 421 -11.16 15.10 18.73
N ILE A 422 -10.63 14.72 17.54
CA ILE A 422 -11.38 13.97 16.55
C ILE A 422 -11.11 12.48 16.65
N LEU A 423 -9.90 12.11 17.11
CA LEU A 423 -9.48 10.75 17.42
C LEU A 423 -8.67 10.78 18.72
N GLN A 424 -8.97 9.89 19.65
CA GLN A 424 -8.28 9.83 20.94
C GLN A 424 -8.33 8.41 21.50
N PHE A 425 -7.17 7.94 21.96
CA PHE A 425 -7.04 6.68 22.68
C PHE A 425 -5.83 6.72 23.62
N ASN A 426 -6.00 6.26 24.85
CA ASN A 426 -4.91 6.09 25.82
C ASN A 426 -4.03 7.36 26.02
N VAL A 427 -4.62 8.55 25.96
CA VAL A 427 -3.92 9.82 26.14
C VAL A 427 -4.70 10.77 27.02
N SER A 428 -3.98 11.51 27.87
CA SER A 428 -4.49 12.65 28.62
C SER A 428 -3.48 13.80 28.55
N TRP A 429 -3.96 15.04 28.62
CA TRP A 429 -3.10 16.22 28.54
C TRP A 429 -3.65 17.40 29.33
N ILE A 430 -2.76 18.33 29.68
CA ILE A 430 -3.07 19.62 30.28
C ILE A 430 -2.25 20.69 29.56
N CYS A 431 -2.90 21.77 29.13
CA CYS A 431 -2.22 22.92 28.54
C CYS A 431 -2.05 24.01 29.59
N GLU A 432 -0.79 24.38 29.92
CA GLU A 432 -0.44 25.42 30.86
C GLU A 432 0.75 26.23 30.34
N ASN A 433 0.67 27.57 30.39
CA ASN A 433 1.78 28.47 30.05
C ASN A 433 2.43 28.24 28.68
N GLY A 434 1.63 27.91 27.65
CA GLY A 434 2.14 27.65 26.29
C GLY A 434 2.76 26.27 26.09
N LYS A 435 2.73 25.41 27.10
CA LYS A 435 3.19 24.02 27.04
C LYS A 435 2.04 23.06 27.21
N MET A 436 2.12 21.93 26.56
CA MET A 436 1.18 20.82 26.70
C MET A 436 1.88 19.67 27.43
N LYS A 437 1.47 19.40 28.66
CA LYS A 437 1.89 18.19 29.38
C LYS A 437 1.05 17.02 28.93
N VAL A 438 1.69 15.95 28.49
CA VAL A 438 1.06 14.78 27.91
C VAL A 438 1.43 13.53 28.69
N GLN A 439 0.43 12.70 28.97
CA GLN A 439 0.60 11.34 29.43
C GLN A 439 -0.07 10.40 28.45
N MET A 440 0.68 9.47 27.88
CA MET A 440 0.19 8.44 26.95
C MET A 440 0.51 7.06 27.51
N LEU A 441 -0.46 6.16 27.46
CA LEU A 441 -0.19 4.74 27.62
C LEU A 441 0.35 4.17 26.30
N GLY A 442 0.76 2.89 26.32
CA GLY A 442 1.24 2.22 25.12
C GLY A 442 0.25 2.31 23.97
N PHE A 443 0.76 2.59 22.78
CA PHE A 443 0.00 2.78 21.54
C PHE A 443 -1.12 3.83 21.63
N GLY A 444 -0.94 4.81 22.53
CA GLY A 444 -1.86 5.93 22.65
C GLY A 444 -1.75 6.87 21.44
N TYR A 445 -2.84 7.53 21.09
CA TYR A 445 -2.85 8.53 20.04
C TYR A 445 -3.84 9.66 20.31
N LEU A 446 -3.56 10.80 19.70
CA LEU A 446 -4.43 11.97 19.64
C LEU A 446 -4.35 12.58 18.25
N ALA A 447 -5.49 12.80 17.62
CA ALA A 447 -5.60 13.75 16.53
C ALA A 447 -6.70 14.76 16.90
N ALA A 448 -6.37 16.03 16.83
CA ALA A 448 -7.25 17.12 17.25
C ALA A 448 -7.25 18.25 16.24
N GLU A 449 -8.41 18.87 16.01
CA GLU A 449 -8.56 20.09 15.23
C GLU A 449 -8.28 21.32 16.09
N TYR A 450 -7.71 22.37 15.50
CA TYR A 450 -7.54 23.69 16.12
C TYR A 450 -7.56 24.84 15.12
#